data_2b044154c33d8c79ff5f317204fc2e8c
#
_entry.id   2b044154c33d8c79ff5f317204fc2e8c
#
_cell.length_a   1.000
_cell.length_b   1.000
_cell.length_c   1.000
_cell.angle_alpha   90.00
_cell.angle_beta   90.00
_cell.angle_gamma   90.00
#
_symmetry.space_group_name_H-M   'P 1'
#
loop_
_entity.id
_entity.type
_entity.pdbx_description
1 polymer ?
#
loop_
_entity_poly.entity_id
_entity_poly.type
_entity_poly.pdbx_seq_one_letter_code
_entity_poly.pdbx_strand_id
1 'polypeptide(L)'
;MGYCLELDDNRTFEIEADRKLRMRRLLETIAHEMVHVKQYARRELHPVHDTWCGKTYNPKKTSYWDLPWEIEAHGREVGLFVRWAEQEKLGHLKWTHDT
;
A
#
# COMPACT_ATOMS: atom_id res chain seq x y z
N MET A 1 8.12 -5.89 5.28
CA MET A 1 6.94 -5.23 5.81
C MET A 1 5.64 -5.85 5.30
N GLY A 2 5.38 -5.83 4.04
CA GLY A 2 4.20 -6.45 3.47
C GLY A 2 4.23 -6.45 1.95
N TYR A 3 3.26 -7.09 1.34
CA TYR A 3 3.11 -7.07 -0.10
C TYR A 3 1.65 -7.29 -0.50
N CYS A 4 1.36 -6.98 -1.74
CA CYS A 4 0.06 -7.20 -2.36
C CYS A 4 0.25 -7.98 -3.67
N LEU A 5 -0.56 -9.02 -3.86
CA LEU A 5 -0.58 -9.82 -5.08
C LEU A 5 -1.99 -9.85 -5.66
N GLU A 6 -2.11 -9.74 -6.98
CA GLU A 6 -3.36 -10.08 -7.66
C GLU A 6 -3.37 -11.58 -7.93
N LEU A 7 -4.35 -12.29 -7.37
CA LEU A 7 -4.52 -13.72 -7.55
C LEU A 7 -5.40 -13.94 -8.79
N ASP A 8 -4.85 -14.63 -9.82
CA ASP A 8 -5.50 -14.89 -11.10
C ASP A 8 -6.14 -13.65 -11.73
N ASP A 9 -7.06 -13.81 -12.70
CA ASP A 9 -7.69 -12.69 -13.40
C ASP A 9 -9.03 -12.26 -12.80
N ASN A 10 -9.35 -12.68 -11.57
CA ASN A 10 -10.66 -12.47 -10.95
C ASN A 10 -10.72 -11.28 -10.01
N ARG A 11 -9.75 -10.36 -10.08
CA ARG A 11 -9.67 -9.20 -9.19
C ARG A 11 -9.66 -9.59 -7.72
N THR A 12 -9.07 -10.74 -7.42
CA THR A 12 -8.83 -11.22 -6.07
C THR A 12 -7.40 -10.86 -5.69
N PHE A 13 -7.24 -10.31 -4.49
CA PHE A 13 -5.95 -9.80 -4.04
C PHE A 13 -5.57 -10.44 -2.71
N GLU A 14 -4.28 -10.69 -2.54
CA GLU A 14 -3.73 -11.15 -1.27
C GLU A 14 -2.82 -10.07 -0.72
N ILE A 15 -2.99 -9.74 0.55
CA ILE A 15 -2.14 -8.79 1.26
C ILE A 15 -1.47 -9.53 2.41
N GLU A 16 -0.15 -9.38 2.51
CA GLU A 16 0.59 -9.85 3.68
C GLU A 16 1.32 -8.69 4.35
N ALA A 17 1.35 -8.74 5.67
CA ALA A 17 2.06 -7.76 6.48
C ALA A 17 2.73 -8.47 7.66
N ASP A 18 3.89 -7.96 8.10
CA ASP A 18 4.64 -8.54 9.20
C ASP A 18 3.92 -8.27 10.53
N ARG A 19 3.42 -9.34 11.18
CA ARG A 19 2.70 -9.26 12.45
C ARG A 19 3.56 -8.78 13.62
N LYS A 20 4.87 -8.73 13.45
CA LYS A 20 5.79 -8.23 14.47
C LYS A 20 5.83 -6.71 14.52
N LEU A 21 5.25 -6.04 13.55
CA LEU A 21 5.16 -4.58 13.54
C LEU A 21 4.26 -4.10 14.67
N ARG A 22 4.54 -2.91 15.18
CA ARG A 22 3.64 -2.25 16.11
C ARG A 22 2.30 -1.97 15.43
N MET A 23 1.24 -1.89 16.21
CA MET A 23 -0.12 -1.82 15.67
C MET A 23 -0.31 -0.71 14.64
N ARG A 24 0.14 0.51 14.95
CA ARG A 24 0.01 1.61 13.99
C ARG A 24 0.77 1.31 12.70
N ARG A 25 2.01 0.85 12.81
CA ARG A 25 2.83 0.55 11.63
C ARG A 25 2.27 -0.62 10.83
N LEU A 26 1.70 -1.62 11.51
CA LEU A 26 1.03 -2.73 10.85
C LEU A 26 -0.16 -2.23 10.01
N LEU A 27 -1.00 -1.36 10.60
CA LEU A 27 -2.16 -0.82 9.89
C LEU A 27 -1.76 0.12 8.76
N GLU A 28 -0.70 0.92 8.94
CA GLU A 28 -0.16 1.74 7.85
C GLU A 28 0.36 0.85 6.71
N THR A 29 1.01 -0.27 7.03
CA THR A 29 1.50 -1.22 6.04
C THR A 29 0.34 -1.86 5.27
N ILE A 30 -0.73 -2.22 5.97
CA ILE A 30 -1.94 -2.73 5.31
C ILE A 30 -2.54 -1.67 4.40
N ALA A 31 -2.62 -0.41 4.85
CA ALA A 31 -3.10 0.69 4.02
C ALA A 31 -2.24 0.87 2.78
N HIS A 32 -0.90 0.78 2.91
CA HIS A 32 0.02 0.83 1.79
C HIS A 32 -0.31 -0.25 0.75
N GLU A 33 -0.47 -1.49 1.21
CA GLU A 33 -0.77 -2.60 0.31
C GLU A 33 -2.18 -2.46 -0.31
N MET A 34 -3.13 -1.88 0.40
CA MET A 34 -4.46 -1.60 -0.16
C MET A 34 -4.40 -0.55 -1.29
N VAL A 35 -3.46 0.38 -1.24
CA VAL A 35 -3.24 1.30 -2.38
C VAL A 35 -2.81 0.51 -3.61
N HIS A 36 -1.96 -0.51 -3.43
CA HIS A 36 -1.59 -1.39 -4.55
C HIS A 36 -2.79 -2.16 -5.09
N VAL A 37 -3.71 -2.60 -4.23
CA VAL A 37 -4.97 -3.21 -4.69
C VAL A 37 -5.72 -2.26 -5.61
N LYS A 38 -5.85 -1.02 -5.20
CA LYS A 38 -6.50 0.02 -6.01
C LYS A 38 -5.78 0.21 -7.35
N GLN A 39 -4.45 0.25 -7.33
CA GLN A 39 -3.64 0.41 -8.54
C GLN A 39 -3.85 -0.74 -9.52
N TYR A 40 -3.86 -1.97 -9.03
CA TYR A 40 -4.14 -3.15 -9.85
C TYR A 40 -5.59 -3.16 -10.34
N ALA A 41 -6.54 -2.90 -9.45
CA ALA A 41 -7.97 -2.94 -9.78
C ALA A 41 -8.33 -1.92 -10.85
N ARG A 42 -7.70 -0.75 -10.82
CA ARG A 42 -7.91 0.32 -11.79
C ARG A 42 -6.98 0.22 -13.00
N ARG A 43 -6.13 -0.80 -13.03
CA ARG A 43 -5.15 -1.02 -14.10
C ARG A 43 -4.18 0.15 -14.28
N GLU A 44 -3.95 0.91 -13.24
CA GLU A 44 -2.89 1.90 -13.21
C GLU A 44 -1.53 1.22 -13.20
N LEU A 45 -1.40 0.15 -12.40
CA LEU A 45 -0.23 -0.72 -12.35
C LEU A 45 -0.60 -2.08 -12.93
N HIS A 46 0.16 -2.53 -13.93
CA HIS A 46 -0.10 -3.84 -14.54
C HIS A 46 0.56 -4.94 -13.70
N PRO A 47 -0.14 -6.04 -13.37
CA PRO A 47 0.40 -7.07 -12.47
C PRO A 47 1.54 -7.90 -13.06
N VAL A 48 1.68 -7.94 -14.40
CA VAL A 48 2.71 -8.74 -15.09
C VAL A 48 3.81 -7.87 -15.65
N HIS A 49 3.47 -6.66 -16.10
CA HIS A 49 4.42 -5.72 -16.70
C HIS A 49 4.67 -4.55 -15.77
N ASP A 50 5.88 -4.03 -15.77
CA ASP A 50 6.24 -2.86 -14.96
C ASP A 50 5.72 -1.59 -15.63
N THR A 51 4.41 -1.48 -15.76
CA THR A 51 3.73 -0.40 -16.46
C THR A 51 2.83 0.36 -15.50
N TRP A 52 2.98 1.69 -15.51
CA TRP A 52 2.17 2.60 -14.71
C TRP A 52 1.46 3.57 -15.64
N CYS A 53 0.12 3.52 -15.66
CA CYS A 53 -0.71 4.38 -16.51
C CYS A 53 -0.24 4.37 -17.95
N GLY A 54 0.15 3.21 -18.45
CA GLY A 54 0.60 3.01 -19.83
C GLY A 54 2.09 3.24 -20.07
N LYS A 55 2.83 3.73 -19.08
CA LYS A 55 4.27 3.97 -19.23
C LYS A 55 5.09 2.86 -18.57
N THR A 56 6.06 2.33 -19.29
CA THR A 56 6.93 1.26 -18.80
C THR A 56 8.06 1.81 -17.94
N TYR A 57 8.31 1.17 -16.82
CA TYR A 57 9.42 1.47 -15.91
C TYR A 57 10.27 0.22 -15.75
N ASN A 58 11.58 0.41 -15.55
CA ASN A 58 12.48 -0.70 -15.29
C ASN A 58 12.88 -0.66 -13.80
N PRO A 59 12.34 -1.58 -12.95
CA PRO A 59 12.65 -1.56 -11.51
C PRO A 59 14.12 -1.79 -11.21
N LYS A 60 14.88 -2.40 -12.15
CA LYS A 60 16.33 -2.61 -11.95
C LYS A 60 17.14 -1.34 -12.16
N LYS A 61 16.60 -0.38 -12.94
CA LYS A 61 17.27 0.88 -13.25
C LYS A 61 16.67 2.07 -12.53
N THR A 62 15.46 1.91 -11.97
CA THR A 62 14.75 2.96 -11.26
C THR A 62 14.82 2.68 -9.77
N SER A 63 15.21 3.67 -8.97
CA SER A 63 15.20 3.55 -7.52
C SER A 63 13.78 3.22 -7.05
N TYR A 64 13.66 2.36 -6.02
CA TYR A 64 12.37 2.04 -5.40
C TYR A 64 11.57 3.31 -5.07
N TRP A 65 12.23 4.32 -4.54
CA TRP A 65 11.58 5.56 -4.12
C TRP A 65 11.15 6.47 -5.29
N ASP A 66 11.56 6.12 -6.52
CA ASP A 66 11.17 6.83 -7.73
C ASP A 66 10.11 6.09 -8.52
N LEU A 67 9.72 4.88 -8.09
CA LEU A 67 8.65 4.14 -8.73
C LEU A 67 7.31 4.81 -8.41
N PRO A 68 6.53 5.22 -9.42
CA PRO A 68 5.31 6.00 -9.17
C PRO A 68 4.28 5.27 -8.32
N TRP A 69 4.19 3.95 -8.45
CA TRP A 69 3.24 3.18 -7.62
C TRP A 69 3.66 3.13 -6.15
N GLU A 70 4.96 3.22 -5.85
CA GLU A 70 5.42 3.31 -4.47
C GLU A 70 5.29 4.73 -3.93
N ILE A 71 5.51 5.73 -4.78
CA ILE A 71 5.29 7.13 -4.38
C ILE A 71 3.85 7.32 -3.93
N GLU A 72 2.89 6.83 -4.70
CA GLU A 72 1.48 6.94 -4.32
C GLU A 72 1.18 6.16 -3.03
N ALA A 73 1.66 4.91 -2.94
CA ALA A 73 1.37 4.07 -1.79
C ALA A 73 1.94 4.65 -0.49
N HIS A 74 3.19 5.09 -0.51
CA HIS A 74 3.81 5.75 0.66
C HIS A 74 3.16 7.09 0.97
N GLY A 75 2.75 7.82 -0.05
CA GLY A 75 2.09 9.10 0.14
C GLY A 75 0.72 9.00 0.79
N ARG A 76 0.02 7.88 0.64
CA ARG A 76 -1.34 7.70 1.16
C ARG A 76 -1.42 6.92 2.47
N GLU A 77 -0.42 6.10 2.79
CA GLU A 77 -0.51 5.15 3.90
C GLU A 77 -0.80 5.80 5.24
N VAL A 78 -0.11 6.87 5.57
CA VAL A 78 -0.30 7.58 6.85
C VAL A 78 -1.65 8.27 6.90
N GLY A 79 -2.01 8.97 5.83
CA GLY A 79 -3.29 9.67 5.75
C GLY A 79 -4.49 8.74 5.86
N LEU A 80 -4.41 7.56 5.23
CA LEU A 80 -5.47 6.56 5.32
C LEU A 80 -5.62 6.04 6.74
N PHE A 81 -4.50 5.76 7.42
CA PHE A 81 -4.53 5.34 8.82
C PHE A 81 -5.13 6.40 9.71
N VAL A 82 -4.65 7.64 9.60
CA VAL A 82 -5.12 8.75 10.45
C VAL A 82 -6.62 8.95 10.27
N ARG A 83 -7.09 8.96 9.02
CA ARG A 83 -8.50 9.16 8.73
C ARG A 83 -9.36 8.04 9.32
N TRP A 84 -8.92 6.80 9.18
CA TRP A 84 -9.64 5.67 9.78
C TRP A 84 -9.69 5.78 11.30
N ALA A 85 -8.55 6.10 11.95
CA ALA A 85 -8.48 6.22 13.39
C ALA A 85 -9.39 7.35 13.90
N GLU A 86 -9.49 8.45 13.18
CA GLU A 86 -10.40 9.54 13.51
C GLU A 86 -11.87 9.12 13.41
N GLN A 87 -12.23 8.41 12.32
CA GLN A 87 -13.59 7.92 12.12
C GLN A 87 -14.01 6.95 13.21
N GLU A 88 -13.08 6.10 13.67
CA GLU A 88 -13.34 5.13 14.74
C GLU A 88 -13.14 5.73 16.13
N LYS A 89 -12.78 7.01 16.23
CA LYS A 89 -12.56 7.74 17.50
C LYS A 89 -11.48 7.09 18.35
N LEU A 90 -10.41 6.63 17.72
CA LEU A 90 -9.30 5.95 18.40
C LEU A 90 -8.12 6.86 18.70
N GLY A 91 -8.17 8.13 18.29
CA GLY A 91 -7.04 9.05 18.41
C GLY A 91 -6.52 9.28 19.82
N HIS A 92 -7.33 9.01 20.84
CA HIS A 92 -6.91 9.13 22.24
C HIS A 92 -6.10 7.93 22.74
N LEU A 93 -6.08 6.84 21.98
CA LEU A 93 -5.34 5.63 22.36
C LEU A 93 -3.87 5.78 22.02
N LYS A 94 -3.01 5.44 22.97
CA LYS A 94 -1.56 5.63 22.81
C LYS A 94 -0.98 4.91 21.60
N TRP A 95 -1.45 3.71 21.31
CA TRP A 95 -0.90 2.93 20.20
C TRP A 95 -1.10 3.61 18.84
N THR A 96 -2.10 4.48 18.69
CA THR A 96 -2.32 5.19 17.43
C THR A 96 -1.23 6.21 17.13
N HIS A 97 -0.42 6.56 18.12
CA HIS A 97 0.70 7.49 17.98
C HIS A 97 2.06 6.78 18.03
N ASP A 98 2.07 5.47 18.16
CA ASP A 98 3.27 4.69 18.35
C ASP A 98 3.75 4.09 17.02
N THR A 99 4.66 4.80 16.36
CA THR A 99 5.21 4.37 15.06
C THR A 99 6.46 3.47 15.22
#